data_e8883296b6b63894caedcacfc0d61cff
#
_entry.id   e8883296b6b63894caedcacfc0d61cff
#
_cell.length_a   1.000
_cell.length_b   1.000
_cell.length_c   1.000
_cell.angle_alpha   90.00
_cell.angle_beta   90.00
_cell.angle_gamma   90.00
#
_symmetry.space_group_name_H-M   'P 1'
#
loop_
_entity.id
_entity.type
_entity.pdbx_description
1 polymer ?
#
loop_
_entity_poly.entity_id
_entity_poly.type
_entity_poly.pdbx_seq_one_letter_code
_entity_poly.pdbx_strand_id
1 'polypeptide(L)'
;MSEPPGAVTAKLRISSKLDPERPLAPHAPLARFYTALVTGDLRSLQVLTERYHQDVNQVFEISKNELEWQVKSQASYGLSGLWALEERRELSTPLCLAARHGHPDCLRHLLRRGADPNLAPGGRGPLHQACQGGHSHCLELLLEYRADPNLRSDEGTAPLHLCTSRGSLRCARLLLRHGAALELPTEAGGDRALHVAARHRLCGHAGLYLRRRARVDARNARGETALGILCGQPPGPGDDSLQLFQLLAAHGADVEARDESWRRPLHRACGAANAGLARLLLRHGADANAVDYDGVSPLGWALRGAASHRDLHPHVTVQLLLNHGSQRIWPPAFVKVLKSCAAVPEVIEVLFNSYSQIPVSQEWAEAVPEEVFQQHQPFYESLLGLAGSARCLQHLCRSAVRTHLGSRCHSLIPLLPLPEALRDFLLLEPQGVVL
;
A
#
# COMPACT_ATOMS: atom_id res chain seq x y z
N MET A 1 2.97 16.19 35.59
CA MET A 1 2.65 14.74 35.73
C MET A 1 1.35 14.55 34.99
N SER A 2 1.44 14.10 33.74
CA SER A 2 0.29 13.83 32.86
C SER A 2 0.00 12.32 32.94
N GLU A 3 -1.27 12.01 33.28
CA GLU A 3 -1.77 10.64 33.33
C GLU A 3 -1.65 9.92 31.97
N PRO A 4 -1.42 8.59 31.94
CA PRO A 4 -1.40 7.81 30.71
C PRO A 4 -2.84 7.65 30.15
N PRO A 5 -3.01 7.56 28.82
CA PRO A 5 -4.33 7.44 28.19
C PRO A 5 -4.99 6.13 28.62
N GLY A 6 -6.24 6.25 29.07
CA GLY A 6 -7.04 5.21 29.67
C GLY A 6 -7.16 3.95 28.83
N ALA A 7 -6.98 2.81 29.51
CA ALA A 7 -7.28 1.51 29.00
C ALA A 7 -8.75 1.43 28.56
N VAL A 8 -8.99 1.17 27.29
CA VAL A 8 -10.32 0.90 26.74
C VAL A 8 -10.82 -0.41 27.35
N THR A 9 -11.63 -0.32 28.37
CA THR A 9 -12.30 -1.50 28.95
C THR A 9 -13.41 -1.94 28.00
N ALA A 10 -13.09 -2.90 27.16
CA ALA A 10 -14.10 -3.57 26.34
C ALA A 10 -15.17 -4.20 27.28
N LYS A 11 -16.43 -3.81 27.13
CA LYS A 11 -17.54 -4.46 27.81
C LYS A 11 -17.77 -5.85 27.21
N LEU A 12 -17.33 -6.86 27.91
CA LEU A 12 -17.50 -8.24 27.51
C LEU A 12 -18.97 -8.66 27.72
N ARG A 13 -19.71 -8.86 26.63
CA ARG A 13 -20.98 -9.59 26.63
C ARG A 13 -20.67 -11.00 26.18
N ILE A 14 -20.79 -11.96 27.09
CA ILE A 14 -20.63 -13.38 26.78
C ILE A 14 -22.03 -13.91 26.61
N SER A 15 -22.44 -14.22 25.36
CA SER A 15 -23.71 -14.91 25.11
C SER A 15 -23.50 -16.41 25.21
N SER A 16 -23.99 -17.03 26.29
CA SER A 16 -24.38 -18.43 26.22
C SER A 16 -25.72 -18.49 25.48
N LYS A 17 -26.06 -19.56 24.74
CA LYS A 17 -27.33 -19.76 24.03
C LYS A 17 -28.59 -19.67 24.91
N LEU A 18 -28.46 -19.28 26.14
CA LEU A 18 -29.49 -19.19 27.18
C LEU A 18 -29.36 -17.80 27.83
N ASP A 19 -30.17 -16.85 27.41
CA ASP A 19 -30.46 -15.52 27.98
C ASP A 19 -29.67 -14.30 27.40
N PRO A 20 -30.30 -13.50 26.52
CA PRO A 20 -29.66 -12.33 25.93
C PRO A 20 -29.63 -11.10 26.85
N GLU A 21 -30.21 -11.08 28.04
CA GLU A 21 -30.45 -9.85 28.81
C GLU A 21 -29.65 -9.65 30.10
N ARG A 22 -28.79 -10.59 30.54
CA ARG A 22 -28.01 -10.41 31.76
C ARG A 22 -26.52 -10.16 31.52
N PRO A 23 -25.98 -8.94 31.85
CA PRO A 23 -24.54 -8.74 31.88
C PRO A 23 -23.92 -9.62 32.98
N LEU A 24 -22.94 -10.44 32.60
CA LEU A 24 -22.24 -11.30 33.55
C LEU A 24 -21.38 -10.52 34.54
N ALA A 25 -21.52 -10.80 35.82
CA ALA A 25 -20.66 -10.25 36.85
C ALA A 25 -19.17 -10.62 36.59
N PRO A 26 -18.20 -9.76 36.96
CA PRO A 26 -16.77 -9.97 36.67
C PRO A 26 -16.16 -11.23 37.28
N HIS A 27 -16.88 -11.93 38.16
CA HIS A 27 -16.48 -13.18 38.80
C HIS A 27 -17.11 -14.44 38.19
N ALA A 28 -17.89 -14.31 37.11
CA ALA A 28 -18.48 -15.45 36.44
C ALA A 28 -17.38 -16.35 35.83
N PRO A 29 -17.55 -17.69 35.82
CA PRO A 29 -16.58 -18.65 35.29
C PRO A 29 -16.14 -18.29 33.84
N LEU A 30 -17.06 -17.79 33.03
CA LEU A 30 -16.83 -17.38 31.64
C LEU A 30 -15.90 -16.16 31.53
N ALA A 31 -16.02 -15.15 32.40
CA ALA A 31 -15.13 -14.00 32.42
C ALA A 31 -13.70 -14.41 32.80
N ARG A 32 -13.55 -15.30 33.76
CA ARG A 32 -12.26 -15.91 34.14
C ARG A 32 -11.67 -16.73 33.01
N PHE A 33 -12.50 -17.49 32.30
CA PHE A 33 -12.07 -18.27 31.14
C PHE A 33 -11.52 -17.34 30.00
N TYR A 34 -12.25 -16.30 29.68
CA TYR A 34 -11.78 -15.29 28.72
C TYR A 34 -10.46 -14.64 29.17
N THR A 35 -10.38 -14.19 30.43
CA THR A 35 -9.17 -13.57 30.97
C THR A 35 -7.98 -14.53 30.90
N ALA A 36 -8.14 -15.80 31.28
CA ALA A 36 -7.08 -16.79 31.19
C ALA A 36 -6.58 -17.02 29.77
N LEU A 37 -7.47 -16.95 28.76
CA LEU A 37 -7.09 -17.06 27.35
C LEU A 37 -6.31 -15.84 26.85
N VAL A 38 -6.70 -14.65 27.25
CA VAL A 38 -6.05 -13.39 26.84
C VAL A 38 -4.70 -13.21 27.52
N THR A 39 -4.59 -13.59 28.81
CA THR A 39 -3.35 -13.46 29.59
C THR A 39 -2.40 -14.64 29.44
N GLY A 40 -2.87 -15.76 28.86
CA GLY A 40 -2.09 -16.99 28.73
C GLY A 40 -1.93 -17.78 30.03
N ASP A 41 -2.84 -17.61 31.01
CA ASP A 41 -2.81 -18.33 32.28
C ASP A 41 -3.29 -19.78 32.10
N LEU A 42 -2.32 -20.63 31.80
CA LEU A 42 -2.57 -22.08 31.63
C LEU A 42 -3.15 -22.74 32.86
N ARG A 43 -2.75 -22.34 34.07
CA ARG A 43 -3.24 -22.95 35.31
C ARG A 43 -4.73 -22.71 35.51
N SER A 44 -5.14 -21.47 35.40
CA SER A 44 -6.56 -21.10 35.46
C SER A 44 -7.36 -21.78 34.35
N LEU A 45 -6.81 -21.85 33.14
CA LEU A 45 -7.44 -22.49 31.99
C LEU A 45 -7.67 -23.97 32.25
N GLN A 46 -6.68 -24.71 32.79
CA GLN A 46 -6.80 -26.12 33.17
C GLN A 46 -7.89 -26.36 34.20
N VAL A 47 -7.90 -25.58 35.27
CA VAL A 47 -8.94 -25.69 36.32
C VAL A 47 -10.33 -25.47 35.74
N LEU A 48 -10.49 -24.45 34.86
CA LEU A 48 -11.80 -24.15 34.28
C LEU A 48 -12.30 -25.22 33.33
N THR A 49 -11.43 -25.80 32.51
CA THR A 49 -11.80 -26.84 31.55
C THR A 49 -11.93 -28.24 32.24
N GLU A 50 -11.15 -28.52 33.29
CA GLU A 50 -11.12 -29.82 33.94
C GLU A 50 -12.15 -29.94 35.06
N ARG A 51 -12.22 -28.92 35.91
CA ARG A 51 -13.07 -28.95 37.12
C ARG A 51 -14.47 -28.41 36.87
N TYR A 52 -14.58 -27.42 35.99
CA TYR A 52 -15.87 -26.76 35.68
C TYR A 52 -16.45 -27.20 34.35
N HIS A 53 -15.79 -28.12 33.62
CA HIS A 53 -16.24 -28.67 32.33
C HIS A 53 -16.61 -27.57 31.30
N GLN A 54 -15.87 -26.44 31.35
CA GLN A 54 -16.12 -25.33 30.41
C GLN A 54 -15.93 -25.81 28.96
N ASP A 55 -16.89 -25.50 28.11
CA ASP A 55 -16.84 -25.89 26.70
C ASP A 55 -15.65 -25.19 25.96
N VAL A 56 -14.76 -26.01 25.41
CA VAL A 56 -13.57 -25.53 24.68
C VAL A 56 -13.90 -24.94 23.32
N ASN A 57 -15.11 -25.17 22.79
CA ASN A 57 -15.64 -24.61 21.57
C ASN A 57 -16.66 -23.48 21.83
N GLN A 58 -16.69 -22.95 23.05
CA GLN A 58 -17.57 -21.85 23.45
C GLN A 58 -17.34 -20.63 22.52
N VAL A 59 -18.42 -20.07 21.97
CA VAL A 59 -18.35 -18.84 21.20
C VAL A 59 -18.50 -17.64 22.13
N PHE A 60 -17.53 -16.75 22.10
CA PHE A 60 -17.56 -15.45 22.78
C PHE A 60 -18.07 -14.37 21.82
N GLU A 61 -18.99 -13.56 22.30
CA GLU A 61 -19.38 -12.31 21.66
C GLU A 61 -18.64 -11.15 22.34
N ILE A 62 -17.73 -10.52 21.63
CA ILE A 62 -16.89 -9.43 22.13
C ILE A 62 -17.41 -8.12 21.51
N SER A 63 -17.99 -7.24 22.37
CA SER A 63 -18.38 -5.90 21.95
C SER A 63 -17.14 -5.00 21.95
N LYS A 64 -16.84 -4.42 20.78
CA LYS A 64 -15.88 -3.32 20.68
C LYS A 64 -16.68 -2.03 20.86
N ASN A 65 -16.23 -1.12 21.72
CA ASN A 65 -16.88 0.20 21.93
C ASN A 65 -16.85 1.09 20.66
N GLU A 66 -16.83 0.50 19.49
CA GLU A 66 -16.88 1.15 18.17
C GLU A 66 -18.30 1.00 17.62
N LEU A 67 -18.88 2.12 17.22
CA LEU A 67 -20.19 2.16 16.58
C LEU A 67 -20.00 2.10 15.06
N GLU A 68 -20.65 1.14 14.40
CA GLU A 68 -20.67 1.03 12.94
C GLU A 68 -22.08 1.26 12.40
N TRP A 69 -22.18 1.94 11.25
CA TRP A 69 -23.44 2.06 10.53
C TRP A 69 -23.79 0.75 9.83
N GLN A 70 -24.89 0.12 10.20
CA GLN A 70 -25.41 -1.08 9.55
C GLN A 70 -26.69 -0.80 8.79
N VAL A 71 -26.82 -1.40 7.59
CA VAL A 71 -28.03 -1.33 6.77
C VAL A 71 -29.04 -2.31 7.33
N LYS A 72 -30.16 -1.81 7.88
CA LYS A 72 -31.26 -2.64 8.39
C LYS A 72 -32.25 -3.09 7.32
N SER A 73 -32.34 -2.39 6.20
CA SER A 73 -33.13 -2.81 5.04
C SER A 73 -32.54 -2.27 3.76
N GLN A 74 -32.55 -3.07 2.70
CA GLN A 74 -32.24 -2.58 1.36
C GLN A 74 -33.39 -1.72 0.86
N ALA A 75 -33.07 -0.53 0.30
CA ALA A 75 -34.06 0.34 -0.28
C ALA A 75 -34.66 -0.32 -1.51
N SER A 76 -35.99 -0.46 -1.50
CA SER A 76 -36.78 -0.74 -2.70
C SER A 76 -37.24 0.59 -3.26
N TYR A 77 -36.96 0.86 -4.54
CA TYR A 77 -37.48 2.04 -5.28
C TYR A 77 -37.04 3.42 -4.72
N GLY A 78 -35.75 3.71 -4.72
CA GLY A 78 -35.26 5.10 -4.61
C GLY A 78 -35.37 5.77 -3.23
N LEU A 79 -35.79 5.05 -2.20
CA LEU A 79 -35.75 5.51 -0.81
C LEU A 79 -34.41 5.12 -0.19
N SER A 80 -33.80 6.06 0.53
CA SER A 80 -32.59 5.78 1.32
C SER A 80 -32.87 4.65 2.31
N GLY A 81 -32.05 3.58 2.29
CA GLY A 81 -32.17 2.45 3.22
C GLY A 81 -32.13 2.91 4.67
N LEU A 82 -32.79 2.17 5.56
CA LEU A 82 -32.70 2.41 7.00
C LEU A 82 -31.31 2.00 7.51
N TRP A 83 -30.58 2.96 8.03
CA TRP A 83 -29.28 2.79 8.66
C TRP A 83 -29.43 2.86 10.17
N ALA A 84 -28.79 1.97 10.90
CA ALA A 84 -28.71 2.03 12.35
C ALA A 84 -27.24 2.01 12.79
N LEU A 85 -26.95 2.77 13.83
CA LEU A 85 -25.66 2.75 14.49
C LEU A 85 -25.65 1.58 15.48
N GLU A 86 -24.90 0.54 15.21
CA GLU A 86 -24.78 -0.63 16.07
C GLU A 86 -23.36 -0.79 16.62
N GLU A 87 -23.23 -1.35 17.84
CA GLU A 87 -21.92 -1.71 18.38
C GLU A 87 -21.30 -2.84 17.55
N ARG A 88 -20.05 -2.63 17.14
CA ARG A 88 -19.28 -3.66 16.44
C ARG A 88 -19.06 -4.86 17.35
N ARG A 89 -19.59 -6.01 16.95
CA ARG A 89 -19.47 -7.27 17.69
C ARG A 89 -18.55 -8.22 16.94
N GLU A 90 -17.60 -8.82 17.64
CA GLU A 90 -16.70 -9.84 17.10
C GLU A 90 -17.01 -11.17 17.78
N LEU A 91 -17.32 -12.19 16.98
CA LEU A 91 -17.46 -13.56 17.48
C LEU A 91 -16.09 -14.24 17.47
N SER A 92 -15.75 -14.91 18.56
CA SER A 92 -14.45 -15.59 18.70
C SER A 92 -14.58 -16.88 19.50
N THR A 93 -13.64 -17.81 19.31
CA THR A 93 -13.53 -19.03 20.09
C THR A 93 -12.35 -18.98 21.06
N PRO A 94 -12.29 -19.83 22.10
CA PRO A 94 -11.13 -19.97 22.97
C PRO A 94 -9.84 -20.17 22.18
N LEU A 95 -9.90 -21.01 21.15
CA LEU A 95 -8.76 -21.33 20.31
C LEU A 95 -8.31 -20.11 19.46
N CYS A 96 -9.26 -19.35 18.92
CA CYS A 96 -8.98 -18.10 18.20
C CYS A 96 -8.32 -17.06 19.11
N LEU A 97 -8.79 -16.90 20.35
CA LEU A 97 -8.22 -15.98 21.32
C LEU A 97 -6.79 -16.37 21.71
N ALA A 98 -6.55 -17.65 22.04
CA ALA A 98 -5.22 -18.15 22.36
C ALA A 98 -4.25 -18.01 21.18
N ALA A 99 -4.72 -18.23 19.94
CA ALA A 99 -3.93 -18.06 18.73
C ALA A 99 -3.60 -16.57 18.45
N ARG A 100 -4.56 -15.67 18.67
CA ARG A 100 -4.42 -14.21 18.48
C ARG A 100 -3.40 -13.60 19.42
N HIS A 101 -3.40 -14.05 20.68
CA HIS A 101 -2.49 -13.53 21.71
C HIS A 101 -1.16 -14.28 21.78
N GLY A 102 -1.00 -15.36 21.02
CA GLY A 102 0.25 -16.09 20.90
C GLY A 102 0.58 -16.95 22.12
N HIS A 103 -0.41 -17.63 22.71
CA HIS A 103 -0.26 -18.51 23.87
C HIS A 103 -0.26 -20.00 23.47
N PRO A 104 0.89 -20.58 23.08
CA PRO A 104 0.97 -21.95 22.54
C PRO A 104 0.58 -23.02 23.57
N ASP A 105 0.87 -22.80 24.84
CA ASP A 105 0.55 -23.81 25.88
C ASP A 105 -0.96 -23.88 26.16
N CYS A 106 -1.63 -22.75 26.21
CA CYS A 106 -3.09 -22.68 26.28
C CYS A 106 -3.73 -23.33 25.04
N LEU A 107 -3.21 -23.01 23.87
CA LEU A 107 -3.68 -23.56 22.60
C LEU A 107 -3.49 -25.06 22.54
N ARG A 108 -2.34 -25.59 22.97
CA ARG A 108 -2.08 -27.06 23.08
C ARG A 108 -3.06 -27.74 24.03
N HIS A 109 -3.35 -27.12 25.16
CA HIS A 109 -4.30 -27.66 26.13
C HIS A 109 -5.72 -27.76 25.55
N LEU A 110 -6.18 -26.69 24.87
CA LEU A 110 -7.49 -26.68 24.22
C LEU A 110 -7.61 -27.73 23.11
N LEU A 111 -6.59 -27.86 22.27
CA LEU A 111 -6.55 -28.87 21.19
C LEU A 111 -6.58 -30.29 21.74
N ARG A 112 -5.86 -30.58 22.82
CA ARG A 112 -5.91 -31.91 23.53
C ARG A 112 -7.27 -32.21 24.11
N ARG A 113 -8.04 -31.16 24.43
CA ARG A 113 -9.42 -31.27 24.93
C ARG A 113 -10.47 -31.35 23.82
N GLY A 114 -10.05 -31.41 22.56
CA GLY A 114 -10.96 -31.55 21.41
C GLY A 114 -11.52 -30.26 20.89
N ALA A 115 -10.83 -29.12 21.09
CA ALA A 115 -11.19 -27.88 20.41
C ALA A 115 -11.02 -28.04 18.90
N ASP A 116 -12.02 -27.58 18.12
CA ASP A 116 -11.99 -27.63 16.65
C ASP A 116 -11.04 -26.56 16.08
N PRO A 117 -9.95 -26.95 15.41
CA PRO A 117 -8.97 -26.02 14.87
C PRO A 117 -9.48 -25.19 13.68
N ASN A 118 -10.66 -25.55 13.13
CA ASN A 118 -11.26 -24.86 11.98
C ASN A 118 -12.50 -24.03 12.33
N LEU A 119 -12.92 -24.02 13.60
CA LEU A 119 -14.10 -23.29 14.02
C LEU A 119 -13.89 -21.77 13.93
N ALA A 120 -14.65 -21.10 13.07
CA ALA A 120 -14.51 -19.68 12.74
C ALA A 120 -15.85 -18.92 12.82
N PRO A 121 -16.48 -18.77 14.00
CA PRO A 121 -17.80 -18.18 14.14
C PRO A 121 -17.86 -16.69 13.76
N GLY A 122 -16.73 -15.99 13.79
CA GLY A 122 -16.58 -14.59 13.35
C GLY A 122 -15.85 -14.50 12.01
N GLY A 123 -15.98 -15.52 11.16
CA GLY A 123 -15.38 -15.60 9.84
C GLY A 123 -13.88 -15.88 9.82
N ARG A 124 -13.13 -15.54 10.87
CA ARG A 124 -11.68 -15.77 10.95
C ARG A 124 -11.37 -16.88 11.96
N GLY A 125 -10.87 -18.01 11.45
CA GLY A 125 -10.45 -19.14 12.28
C GLY A 125 -9.10 -18.94 13.00
N PRO A 126 -8.69 -19.89 13.85
CA PRO A 126 -7.46 -19.82 14.64
C PRO A 126 -6.19 -19.60 13.81
N LEU A 127 -6.07 -20.23 12.62
CA LEU A 127 -4.94 -20.03 11.72
C LEU A 127 -4.85 -18.58 11.22
N HIS A 128 -5.98 -17.94 10.91
CA HIS A 128 -6.02 -16.54 10.51
C HIS A 128 -5.47 -15.64 11.62
N GLN A 129 -5.91 -15.88 12.87
CA GLN A 129 -5.47 -15.10 14.03
C GLN A 129 -3.95 -15.28 14.29
N ALA A 130 -3.45 -16.51 14.20
CA ALA A 130 -2.03 -16.81 14.39
C ALA A 130 -1.16 -16.15 13.30
N CYS A 131 -1.62 -16.11 12.03
CA CYS A 131 -0.91 -15.45 10.93
C CYS A 131 -0.86 -13.94 11.10
N GLN A 132 -1.98 -13.33 11.47
CA GLN A 132 -2.07 -11.88 11.70
C GLN A 132 -1.16 -11.44 12.83
N GLY A 133 -1.09 -12.21 13.93
CA GLY A 133 -0.19 -11.96 15.05
C GLY A 133 1.28 -12.35 14.80
N GLY A 134 1.56 -13.13 13.76
CA GLY A 134 2.91 -13.66 13.49
C GLY A 134 3.34 -14.78 14.44
N HIS A 135 2.40 -15.44 15.13
CA HIS A 135 2.63 -16.45 16.17
C HIS A 135 2.93 -17.83 15.58
N SER A 136 4.16 -18.04 15.14
CA SER A 136 4.56 -19.25 14.41
C SER A 136 4.43 -20.56 15.22
N HIS A 137 4.62 -20.53 16.54
CA HIS A 137 4.44 -21.73 17.39
C HIS A 137 2.97 -22.13 17.52
N CYS A 138 2.07 -21.16 17.66
CA CYS A 138 0.63 -21.43 17.66
C CYS A 138 0.18 -22.01 16.33
N LEU A 139 0.68 -21.43 15.23
CA LEU A 139 0.39 -21.88 13.88
C LEU A 139 0.88 -23.32 13.64
N GLU A 140 2.09 -23.66 14.08
CA GLU A 140 2.68 -25.00 13.95
C GLU A 140 1.80 -26.03 14.67
N LEU A 141 1.39 -25.75 15.91
CA LEU A 141 0.46 -26.61 16.66
C LEU A 141 -0.89 -26.79 15.96
N LEU A 142 -1.48 -25.72 15.45
CA LEU A 142 -2.76 -25.80 14.72
C LEU A 142 -2.64 -26.71 13.50
N LEU A 143 -1.55 -26.60 12.74
CA LEU A 143 -1.31 -27.42 11.56
C LEU A 143 -1.04 -28.90 11.92
N GLU A 144 -0.36 -29.17 13.04
CA GLU A 144 -0.19 -30.54 13.58
C GLU A 144 -1.54 -31.18 13.92
N TYR A 145 -2.49 -30.38 14.42
CA TYR A 145 -3.87 -30.83 14.72
C TYR A 145 -4.82 -30.69 13.52
N ARG A 146 -4.28 -30.69 12.29
CA ARG A 146 -5.02 -30.71 11.02
C ARG A 146 -5.93 -29.49 10.78
N ALA A 147 -5.54 -28.31 11.24
CA ALA A 147 -6.17 -27.08 10.78
C ALA A 147 -5.99 -26.92 9.26
N ASP A 148 -7.05 -26.53 8.56
CA ASP A 148 -7.01 -26.33 7.10
C ASP A 148 -6.24 -25.04 6.74
N PRO A 149 -5.07 -25.12 6.09
CA PRO A 149 -4.28 -23.96 5.71
C PRO A 149 -4.94 -23.09 4.63
N ASN A 150 -6.00 -23.58 4.00
CA ASN A 150 -6.74 -22.90 2.92
C ASN A 150 -8.14 -22.44 3.37
N LEU A 151 -8.48 -22.57 4.65
CA LEU A 151 -9.75 -22.10 5.18
C LEU A 151 -9.94 -20.63 4.83
N ARG A 152 -11.08 -20.29 4.21
CA ARG A 152 -11.42 -18.91 3.88
C ARG A 152 -12.17 -18.25 5.02
N SER A 153 -11.84 -16.98 5.28
CA SER A 153 -12.65 -16.12 6.14
C SER A 153 -13.94 -15.67 5.44
N ASP A 154 -14.87 -15.04 6.16
CA ASP A 154 -16.08 -14.42 5.57
C ASP A 154 -15.73 -13.34 4.53
N GLU A 155 -14.54 -12.75 4.63
CA GLU A 155 -14.00 -11.81 3.64
C GLU A 155 -13.33 -12.52 2.44
N GLY A 156 -13.40 -13.84 2.37
CA GLY A 156 -12.77 -14.67 1.36
C GLY A 156 -11.23 -14.68 1.40
N THR A 157 -10.63 -14.34 2.55
CA THR A 157 -9.17 -14.37 2.73
C THR A 157 -8.71 -15.68 3.34
N ALA A 158 -7.62 -16.27 2.85
CA ALA A 158 -6.95 -17.41 3.45
C ALA A 158 -5.85 -16.97 4.43
N PRO A 159 -5.39 -17.83 5.36
CA PRO A 159 -4.35 -17.49 6.34
C PRO A 159 -3.08 -16.91 5.73
N LEU A 160 -2.69 -17.38 4.53
CA LEU A 160 -1.48 -16.90 3.83
C LEU A 160 -1.56 -15.42 3.44
N HIS A 161 -2.77 -14.88 3.16
CA HIS A 161 -2.97 -13.47 2.85
C HIS A 161 -2.80 -12.56 4.07
N LEU A 162 -2.92 -13.11 5.29
CA LEU A 162 -2.75 -12.37 6.54
C LEU A 162 -1.31 -12.32 7.05
N CYS A 163 -0.37 -12.94 6.32
CA CYS A 163 1.06 -12.81 6.60
C CYS A 163 1.60 -11.46 6.09
N THR A 164 1.21 -10.36 6.73
CA THR A 164 1.46 -8.97 6.29
C THR A 164 2.60 -8.27 7.01
N SER A 165 3.30 -8.95 7.92
CA SER A 165 4.43 -8.40 8.68
C SER A 165 5.73 -9.17 8.40
N ARG A 166 6.88 -8.52 8.60
CA ARG A 166 8.19 -9.20 8.48
C ARG A 166 8.30 -10.39 9.44
N GLY A 167 7.71 -10.31 10.63
CA GLY A 167 7.69 -11.38 11.63
C GLY A 167 6.91 -12.62 11.20
N SER A 168 5.93 -12.48 10.30
CA SER A 168 5.10 -13.59 9.83
C SER A 168 5.74 -14.47 8.74
N LEU A 169 7.00 -14.22 8.36
CA LEU A 169 7.69 -15.02 7.33
C LEU A 169 7.79 -16.51 7.72
N ARG A 170 8.00 -16.81 9.01
CA ARG A 170 8.01 -18.19 9.50
C ARG A 170 6.61 -18.83 9.36
N CYS A 171 5.56 -18.07 9.65
CA CYS A 171 4.17 -18.52 9.45
C CYS A 171 3.90 -18.86 7.98
N ALA A 172 4.25 -17.96 7.05
CA ALA A 172 4.10 -18.21 5.62
C ALA A 172 4.86 -19.48 5.17
N ARG A 173 6.07 -19.70 5.70
CA ARG A 173 6.86 -20.89 5.38
C ARG A 173 6.20 -22.18 5.89
N LEU A 174 5.65 -22.17 7.11
CA LEU A 174 4.94 -23.30 7.69
C LEU A 174 3.65 -23.61 6.91
N LEU A 175 2.84 -22.59 6.61
CA LEU A 175 1.63 -22.76 5.80
C LEU A 175 1.94 -23.44 4.45
N LEU A 176 2.95 -22.97 3.74
CA LEU A 176 3.35 -23.55 2.45
C LEU A 176 3.90 -24.96 2.55
N ARG A 177 4.51 -25.33 3.69
CA ARG A 177 4.93 -26.73 3.96
C ARG A 177 3.74 -27.67 4.18
N HIS A 178 2.66 -27.15 4.75
CA HIS A 178 1.43 -27.89 5.03
C HIS A 178 0.37 -27.75 3.93
N GLY A 179 0.76 -27.31 2.73
CA GLY A 179 -0.12 -27.33 1.55
C GLY A 179 -1.01 -26.08 1.37
N ALA A 180 -0.64 -24.94 1.96
CA ALA A 180 -1.33 -23.70 1.64
C ALA A 180 -1.23 -23.39 0.15
N ALA A 181 -2.35 -23.08 -0.48
CA ALA A 181 -2.45 -22.78 -1.90
C ALA A 181 -1.94 -21.35 -2.17
N LEU A 182 -0.78 -21.27 -2.83
CA LEU A 182 -0.09 -20.00 -3.11
C LEU A 182 -0.86 -19.10 -4.08
N GLU A 183 -1.57 -19.73 -5.04
CA GLU A 183 -2.32 -19.05 -6.09
C GLU A 183 -3.79 -18.77 -5.74
N LEU A 184 -4.19 -19.03 -4.51
CA LEU A 184 -5.56 -18.80 -4.05
C LEU A 184 -5.84 -17.29 -4.04
N PRO A 185 -6.85 -16.79 -4.81
CA PRO A 185 -7.21 -15.37 -4.80
C PRO A 185 -8.11 -15.06 -3.60
N THR A 186 -8.05 -13.83 -3.08
CA THR A 186 -9.07 -13.29 -2.17
C THR A 186 -10.37 -13.04 -2.94
N GLU A 187 -11.54 -13.14 -2.28
CA GLU A 187 -12.83 -12.95 -2.96
C GLU A 187 -13.08 -11.49 -3.32
N ALA A 188 -12.78 -10.57 -2.40
CA ALA A 188 -13.08 -9.16 -2.60
C ALA A 188 -12.21 -8.47 -3.67
N GLY A 189 -10.94 -8.86 -3.80
CA GLY A 189 -9.99 -8.14 -4.66
C GLY A 189 -9.19 -9.03 -5.61
N GLY A 190 -9.39 -10.35 -5.58
CA GLY A 190 -8.61 -11.29 -6.40
C GLY A 190 -7.11 -11.30 -6.08
N ASP A 191 -6.70 -10.71 -4.95
CA ASP A 191 -5.31 -10.64 -4.57
C ASP A 191 -4.77 -12.02 -4.17
N ARG A 192 -3.63 -12.40 -4.68
CA ARG A 192 -2.86 -13.57 -4.26
C ARG A 192 -1.80 -13.18 -3.22
N ALA A 193 -1.19 -14.16 -2.58
CA ALA A 193 -0.15 -13.94 -1.58
C ALA A 193 0.99 -13.01 -2.07
N LEU A 194 1.37 -13.10 -3.37
CA LEU A 194 2.40 -12.23 -3.95
C LEU A 194 1.94 -10.77 -4.06
N HIS A 195 0.64 -10.50 -4.36
CA HIS A 195 0.09 -9.14 -4.37
C HIS A 195 0.13 -8.51 -2.97
N VAL A 196 -0.24 -9.31 -1.96
CA VAL A 196 -0.18 -8.88 -0.56
C VAL A 196 1.27 -8.58 -0.15
N ALA A 197 2.22 -9.44 -0.51
CA ALA A 197 3.64 -9.22 -0.23
C ALA A 197 4.16 -7.94 -0.89
N ALA A 198 3.73 -7.64 -2.12
CA ALA A 198 4.09 -6.42 -2.83
C ALA A 198 3.48 -5.17 -2.16
N ARG A 199 2.20 -5.23 -1.76
CA ARG A 199 1.51 -4.13 -1.05
C ARG A 199 2.19 -3.76 0.27
N HIS A 200 2.69 -4.76 1.00
CA HIS A 200 3.36 -4.57 2.29
C HIS A 200 4.89 -4.55 2.18
N ARG A 201 5.46 -4.54 0.96
CA ARG A 201 6.91 -4.46 0.68
C ARG A 201 7.72 -5.55 1.37
N LEU A 202 7.20 -6.78 1.39
CA LEU A 202 7.77 -7.91 2.11
C LEU A 202 8.71 -8.72 1.21
N CYS A 203 9.96 -8.28 1.02
CA CYS A 203 10.95 -8.96 0.18
C CYS A 203 11.15 -10.43 0.55
N GLY A 204 11.20 -10.75 1.86
CA GLY A 204 11.37 -12.12 2.35
C GLY A 204 10.22 -13.04 1.95
N HIS A 205 8.97 -12.56 2.03
CA HIS A 205 7.77 -13.30 1.63
C HIS A 205 7.73 -13.46 0.11
N ALA A 206 7.91 -12.38 -0.65
CA ALA A 206 7.96 -12.44 -2.11
C ALA A 206 9.02 -13.43 -2.60
N GLY A 207 10.24 -13.38 -2.04
CA GLY A 207 11.29 -14.34 -2.37
C GLY A 207 10.94 -15.79 -1.99
N LEU A 208 10.20 -16.01 -0.90
CA LEU A 208 9.68 -17.32 -0.55
C LEU A 208 8.65 -17.81 -1.58
N TYR A 209 7.72 -16.95 -1.97
CA TYR A 209 6.64 -17.27 -2.91
C TYR A 209 7.16 -17.53 -4.33
N LEU A 210 8.06 -16.68 -4.82
CA LEU A 210 8.69 -16.84 -6.14
C LEU A 210 9.53 -18.13 -6.24
N ARG A 211 10.29 -18.48 -5.20
CA ARG A 211 11.00 -19.78 -5.12
C ARG A 211 10.04 -20.98 -5.14
N ARG A 212 8.81 -20.79 -4.68
CA ARG A 212 7.73 -21.80 -4.75
C ARG A 212 6.91 -21.69 -6.03
N ARG A 213 7.43 -21.01 -7.07
CA ARG A 213 6.83 -20.83 -8.39
C ARG A 213 5.51 -20.05 -8.40
N ALA A 214 5.38 -19.04 -7.53
CA ALA A 214 4.29 -18.06 -7.64
C ALA A 214 4.32 -17.42 -9.04
N ARG A 215 3.15 -17.26 -9.65
CA ARG A 215 3.01 -16.58 -10.93
C ARG A 215 3.29 -15.08 -10.75
N VAL A 216 4.45 -14.62 -11.26
CA VAL A 216 4.92 -13.24 -11.06
C VAL A 216 3.96 -12.20 -11.63
N ASP A 217 3.37 -12.48 -12.80
CA ASP A 217 2.44 -11.59 -13.51
C ASP A 217 0.96 -12.00 -13.33
N ALA A 218 0.66 -12.70 -12.23
CA ALA A 218 -0.72 -12.95 -11.86
C ALA A 218 -1.46 -11.60 -11.68
N ARG A 219 -2.69 -11.53 -12.18
CA ARG A 219 -3.53 -10.33 -12.11
C ARG A 219 -4.59 -10.49 -11.01
N ASN A 220 -4.83 -9.43 -10.26
CA ASN A 220 -5.95 -9.36 -9.33
C ASN A 220 -7.24 -8.91 -10.05
N ALA A 221 -8.33 -8.66 -9.32
CA ALA A 221 -9.61 -8.21 -9.87
C ALA A 221 -9.55 -6.83 -10.56
N ARG A 222 -8.50 -6.04 -10.31
CA ARG A 222 -8.26 -4.74 -10.97
C ARG A 222 -7.28 -4.85 -12.13
N GLY A 223 -6.93 -6.07 -12.54
CA GLY A 223 -5.90 -6.31 -13.54
C GLY A 223 -4.46 -6.01 -13.09
N GLU A 224 -4.24 -5.69 -11.80
CA GLU A 224 -2.94 -5.30 -11.26
C GLU A 224 -2.05 -6.51 -11.04
N THR A 225 -0.78 -6.39 -11.41
CA THR A 225 0.29 -7.34 -11.04
C THR A 225 0.94 -6.93 -9.72
N ALA A 226 1.70 -7.82 -9.11
CA ALA A 226 2.49 -7.51 -7.92
C ALA A 226 3.44 -6.32 -8.14
N LEU A 227 4.07 -6.24 -9.33
CA LEU A 227 4.92 -5.11 -9.71
C LEU A 227 4.11 -3.81 -9.82
N GLY A 228 2.93 -3.83 -10.44
CA GLY A 228 2.05 -2.67 -10.53
C GLY A 228 1.59 -2.15 -9.17
N ILE A 229 1.27 -3.05 -8.24
CA ILE A 229 0.91 -2.69 -6.86
C ILE A 229 2.10 -2.04 -6.13
N LEU A 230 3.29 -2.63 -6.24
CA LEU A 230 4.51 -2.08 -5.64
C LEU A 230 4.79 -0.66 -6.12
N CYS A 231 4.67 -0.43 -7.43
CA CYS A 231 4.94 0.86 -8.05
C CYS A 231 3.94 1.95 -7.64
N GLY A 232 2.71 1.59 -7.27
CA GLY A 232 1.70 2.53 -6.79
C GLY A 232 1.87 3.00 -5.34
N GLN A 233 2.93 2.57 -4.65
CA GLN A 233 3.20 2.96 -3.27
C GLN A 233 4.18 4.14 -3.22
N PRO A 234 3.92 5.18 -2.41
CA PRO A 234 4.89 6.25 -2.21
C PRO A 234 6.15 5.69 -1.51
N PRO A 235 7.34 6.26 -1.74
CA PRO A 235 8.55 5.85 -1.02
C PRO A 235 8.39 6.06 0.48
N GLY A 236 8.95 5.17 1.30
CA GLY A 236 8.88 5.24 2.75
C GLY A 236 10.26 5.08 3.41
N PRO A 237 10.41 5.44 4.69
CA PRO A 237 11.65 5.24 5.42
C PRO A 237 11.99 3.74 5.52
N GLY A 238 13.24 3.37 5.21
CA GLY A 238 13.69 1.96 5.20
C GLY A 238 13.01 1.12 4.11
N ASP A 239 12.75 1.71 2.98
CA ASP A 239 11.96 1.13 1.89
C ASP A 239 12.72 0.01 1.15
N ASP A 240 12.23 -1.21 1.29
CA ASP A 240 12.73 -2.38 0.56
C ASP A 240 12.16 -2.46 -0.89
N SER A 241 11.46 -1.41 -1.37
CA SER A 241 10.79 -1.42 -2.68
C SER A 241 11.75 -1.66 -3.84
N LEU A 242 12.95 -1.08 -3.78
CA LEU A 242 13.96 -1.28 -4.84
C LEU A 242 14.47 -2.73 -4.87
N GLN A 243 14.68 -3.34 -3.70
CA GLN A 243 15.08 -4.75 -3.60
C GLN A 243 13.95 -5.67 -4.08
N LEU A 244 12.71 -5.36 -3.70
CA LEU A 244 11.55 -6.13 -4.15
C LEU A 244 11.33 -6.00 -5.65
N PHE A 245 11.53 -4.81 -6.23
CA PHE A 245 11.51 -4.60 -7.68
C PHE A 245 12.54 -5.51 -8.36
N GLN A 246 13.80 -5.48 -7.91
CA GLN A 246 14.87 -6.30 -8.48
C GLN A 246 14.54 -7.79 -8.40
N LEU A 247 13.95 -8.23 -7.28
CA LEU A 247 13.51 -9.60 -7.09
C LEU A 247 12.42 -10.00 -8.09
N LEU A 248 11.39 -9.17 -8.27
CA LEU A 248 10.31 -9.42 -9.24
C LEU A 248 10.85 -9.42 -10.66
N ALA A 249 11.67 -8.45 -11.03
CA ALA A 249 12.29 -8.35 -12.35
C ALA A 249 13.21 -9.54 -12.65
N ALA A 250 13.99 -10.03 -11.67
CA ALA A 250 14.82 -11.23 -11.80
C ALA A 250 14.00 -12.51 -12.05
N HIS A 251 12.71 -12.53 -11.67
CA HIS A 251 11.79 -13.64 -11.95
C HIS A 251 10.91 -13.38 -13.18
N GLY A 252 11.24 -12.37 -14.00
CA GLY A 252 10.61 -12.09 -15.28
C GLY A 252 9.31 -11.29 -15.19
N ALA A 253 9.13 -10.45 -14.16
CA ALA A 253 7.97 -9.56 -14.07
C ALA A 253 7.89 -8.63 -15.29
N ASP A 254 6.71 -8.55 -15.89
CA ASP A 254 6.45 -7.67 -17.03
C ASP A 254 6.35 -6.20 -16.57
N VAL A 255 7.35 -5.39 -16.95
CA VAL A 255 7.41 -3.96 -16.65
C VAL A 255 6.36 -3.12 -17.40
N GLU A 256 5.75 -3.71 -18.43
CA GLU A 256 4.74 -3.10 -19.29
C GLU A 256 3.31 -3.62 -19.03
N ALA A 257 3.13 -4.45 -18.01
CA ALA A 257 1.83 -5.02 -17.67
C ALA A 257 0.79 -3.92 -17.41
N ARG A 258 -0.34 -3.98 -18.12
CA ARG A 258 -1.43 -2.99 -18.00
C ARG A 258 -2.47 -3.47 -16.97
N ASP A 259 -2.97 -2.58 -16.14
CA ASP A 259 -4.16 -2.83 -15.33
C ASP A 259 -5.46 -2.58 -16.14
N GLU A 260 -6.63 -2.71 -15.50
CA GLU A 260 -7.93 -2.48 -16.18
C GLU A 260 -8.10 -1.05 -16.70
N SER A 261 -7.42 -0.07 -16.12
CA SER A 261 -7.39 1.32 -16.60
C SER A 261 -6.25 1.56 -17.61
N TRP A 262 -5.63 0.51 -18.13
CA TRP A 262 -4.47 0.53 -19.02
C TRP A 262 -3.24 1.20 -18.43
N ARG A 263 -3.22 1.44 -17.13
CA ARG A 263 -2.05 2.01 -16.44
C ARG A 263 -0.97 0.95 -16.33
N ARG A 264 0.23 1.31 -16.71
CA ARG A 264 1.44 0.51 -16.56
C ARG A 264 2.13 0.83 -15.22
N PRO A 265 3.07 0.01 -14.74
CA PRO A 265 3.83 0.29 -13.52
C PRO A 265 4.46 1.68 -13.48
N LEU A 266 4.94 2.19 -14.65
CA LEU A 266 5.53 3.53 -14.73
C LEU A 266 4.54 4.67 -14.44
N HIS A 267 3.28 4.57 -14.91
CA HIS A 267 2.23 5.54 -14.55
C HIS A 267 2.04 5.61 -13.04
N ARG A 268 1.98 4.45 -12.40
CA ARG A 268 1.78 4.32 -10.96
C ARG A 268 2.97 4.87 -10.17
N ALA A 269 4.20 4.54 -10.57
CA ALA A 269 5.41 5.05 -9.91
C ALA A 269 5.51 6.58 -10.01
N CYS A 270 5.14 7.13 -11.18
CA CYS A 270 5.12 8.58 -11.40
C CYS A 270 4.04 9.28 -10.56
N GLY A 271 2.83 8.71 -10.50
CA GLY A 271 1.73 9.25 -9.69
C GLY A 271 2.01 9.20 -8.18
N ALA A 272 2.79 8.24 -7.72
CA ALA A 272 3.23 8.10 -6.33
C ALA A 272 4.51 8.88 -6.01
N ALA A 273 5.04 9.68 -6.95
CA ALA A 273 6.32 10.40 -6.85
C ALA A 273 7.51 9.50 -6.46
N ASN A 274 7.47 8.22 -6.86
CA ASN A 274 8.54 7.27 -6.56
C ASN A 274 9.62 7.28 -7.66
N ALA A 275 10.51 8.26 -7.60
CA ALA A 275 11.59 8.44 -8.56
C ALA A 275 12.54 7.21 -8.62
N GLY A 276 12.74 6.51 -7.50
CA GLY A 276 13.57 5.31 -7.43
C GLY A 276 13.03 4.18 -8.30
N LEU A 277 11.75 3.85 -8.16
CA LEU A 277 11.09 2.82 -8.97
C LEU A 277 10.92 3.28 -10.42
N ALA A 278 10.57 4.54 -10.67
CA ALA A 278 10.49 5.09 -12.03
C ALA A 278 11.81 4.95 -12.78
N ARG A 279 12.94 5.22 -12.10
CA ARG A 279 14.29 5.05 -12.67
C ARG A 279 14.59 3.59 -13.03
N LEU A 280 14.23 2.65 -12.15
CA LEU A 280 14.43 1.23 -12.44
C LEU A 280 13.56 0.76 -13.60
N LEU A 281 12.28 1.14 -13.64
CA LEU A 281 11.37 0.82 -14.75
C LEU A 281 11.93 1.31 -16.08
N LEU A 282 12.35 2.57 -16.17
CA LEU A 282 12.93 3.15 -17.38
C LEU A 282 14.23 2.43 -17.80
N ARG A 283 15.07 2.02 -16.85
CA ARG A 283 16.27 1.21 -17.13
C ARG A 283 15.93 -0.18 -17.66
N HIS A 284 14.79 -0.74 -17.29
CA HIS A 284 14.29 -2.01 -17.81
C HIS A 284 13.45 -1.87 -19.08
N GLY A 285 13.46 -0.68 -19.70
CA GLY A 285 12.84 -0.45 -21.01
C GLY A 285 11.37 -0.05 -20.96
N ALA A 286 10.86 0.41 -19.81
CA ALA A 286 9.50 0.93 -19.74
C ALA A 286 9.33 2.16 -20.65
N ASP A 287 8.20 2.20 -21.39
CA ASP A 287 7.87 3.24 -22.32
C ASP A 287 7.43 4.53 -21.58
N ALA A 288 8.27 5.57 -21.64
CA ALA A 288 8.02 6.87 -21.04
C ALA A 288 6.81 7.63 -21.65
N ASN A 289 6.35 7.21 -22.83
CA ASN A 289 5.28 7.85 -23.61
C ASN A 289 4.00 6.99 -23.68
N ALA A 290 3.97 5.88 -22.96
CA ALA A 290 2.77 5.07 -22.88
C ALA A 290 1.59 5.91 -22.37
N VAL A 291 0.39 5.62 -22.86
CA VAL A 291 -0.84 6.26 -22.39
C VAL A 291 -1.75 5.25 -21.70
N ASP A 292 -2.46 5.71 -20.69
CA ASP A 292 -3.53 4.96 -20.03
C ASP A 292 -4.85 5.07 -20.82
N TYR A 293 -5.95 4.53 -20.26
CA TYR A 293 -7.28 4.57 -20.87
C TYR A 293 -7.78 6.00 -21.13
N ASP A 294 -7.41 6.95 -20.26
CA ASP A 294 -7.78 8.38 -20.38
C ASP A 294 -6.81 9.17 -21.28
N GLY A 295 -5.87 8.51 -21.94
CA GLY A 295 -4.83 9.15 -22.77
C GLY A 295 -3.77 9.89 -21.95
N VAL A 296 -3.64 9.62 -20.65
CA VAL A 296 -2.67 10.29 -19.77
C VAL A 296 -1.35 9.52 -19.77
N SER A 297 -0.25 10.24 -20.02
CA SER A 297 1.11 9.69 -19.98
C SER A 297 1.66 9.61 -18.53
N PRO A 298 2.79 8.88 -18.30
CA PRO A 298 3.49 8.90 -17.02
C PRO A 298 3.85 10.30 -16.54
N LEU A 299 4.24 11.22 -17.46
CA LEU A 299 4.48 12.62 -17.15
C LEU A 299 3.20 13.30 -16.64
N GLY A 300 2.06 13.05 -17.28
CA GLY A 300 0.78 13.57 -16.82
C GLY A 300 0.41 13.08 -15.41
N TRP A 301 0.69 11.82 -15.08
CA TRP A 301 0.51 11.28 -13.74
C TRP A 301 1.46 11.90 -12.72
N ALA A 302 2.73 12.14 -13.07
CA ALA A 302 3.68 12.83 -12.19
C ALA A 302 3.19 14.24 -11.83
N LEU A 303 2.66 14.99 -12.81
CA LEU A 303 2.14 16.33 -12.60
C LEU A 303 0.87 16.34 -11.74
N ARG A 304 -0.04 15.38 -11.93
CA ARG A 304 -1.25 15.25 -11.09
C ARG A 304 -0.90 14.93 -9.63
N GLY A 305 0.15 14.12 -9.40
CA GLY A 305 0.61 13.74 -8.06
C GLY A 305 1.49 14.78 -7.38
N ALA A 306 2.06 15.75 -8.11
CA ALA A 306 3.10 16.62 -7.59
C ALA A 306 2.69 17.42 -6.35
N ALA A 307 1.51 18.02 -6.36
CA ALA A 307 1.01 18.82 -5.25
C ALA A 307 0.75 18.00 -3.98
N SER A 308 0.35 16.74 -4.12
CA SER A 308 0.07 15.82 -2.99
C SER A 308 1.33 15.21 -2.38
N HIS A 309 2.44 15.22 -3.11
CA HIS A 309 3.69 14.57 -2.73
C HIS A 309 4.88 15.54 -2.73
N ARG A 310 4.69 16.76 -2.23
CA ARG A 310 5.72 17.83 -2.24
C ARG A 310 7.03 17.39 -1.59
N ASP A 311 6.92 16.71 -0.44
CA ASP A 311 8.07 16.26 0.36
C ASP A 311 8.90 15.16 -0.33
N LEU A 312 8.38 14.54 -1.39
CA LEU A 312 9.03 13.48 -2.14
C LEU A 312 9.78 13.98 -3.38
N HIS A 313 10.00 15.29 -3.50
CA HIS A 313 10.72 15.92 -4.62
C HIS A 313 10.21 15.46 -5.99
N PRO A 314 8.92 15.71 -6.34
CA PRO A 314 8.30 15.22 -7.58
C PRO A 314 9.00 15.72 -8.85
N HIS A 315 9.73 16.84 -8.79
CA HIS A 315 10.56 17.36 -9.90
C HIS A 315 11.57 16.31 -10.38
N VAL A 316 12.14 15.49 -9.50
CA VAL A 316 13.09 14.43 -9.87
C VAL A 316 12.45 13.41 -10.81
N THR A 317 11.18 13.05 -10.57
CA THR A 317 10.44 12.13 -11.45
C THR A 317 10.16 12.76 -12.81
N VAL A 318 9.78 14.04 -12.83
CA VAL A 318 9.54 14.80 -14.09
C VAL A 318 10.83 14.94 -14.90
N GLN A 319 11.91 15.31 -14.26
CA GLN A 319 13.24 15.41 -14.86
C GLN A 319 13.70 14.07 -15.46
N LEU A 320 13.51 13.00 -14.69
CA LEU A 320 13.84 11.64 -15.13
C LEU A 320 13.10 11.26 -16.41
N LEU A 321 11.79 11.49 -16.47
CA LEU A 321 10.96 11.22 -17.66
C LEU A 321 11.43 12.03 -18.88
N LEU A 322 11.65 13.34 -18.71
CA LEU A 322 12.13 14.21 -19.79
C LEU A 322 13.52 13.83 -20.29
N ASN A 323 14.38 13.32 -19.41
CA ASN A 323 15.72 12.84 -19.78
C ASN A 323 15.68 11.47 -20.50
N HIS A 324 14.59 10.71 -20.37
CA HIS A 324 14.33 9.46 -21.10
C HIS A 324 13.45 9.66 -22.34
N GLY A 325 13.24 10.91 -22.78
CA GLY A 325 12.53 11.22 -24.01
C GLY A 325 11.00 11.27 -23.89
N SER A 326 10.48 11.50 -22.68
CA SER A 326 9.04 11.77 -22.52
C SER A 326 8.62 12.98 -23.35
N GLN A 327 7.48 12.84 -24.01
CA GLN A 327 6.87 13.96 -24.73
C GLN A 327 6.50 15.08 -23.75
N ARG A 328 6.80 16.32 -24.16
CA ARG A 328 6.48 17.52 -23.40
C ARG A 328 4.98 17.77 -23.42
N ILE A 329 4.49 18.50 -22.44
CA ILE A 329 3.10 18.97 -22.43
C ILE A 329 2.91 19.97 -23.59
N TRP A 330 1.78 19.91 -24.24
CA TRP A 330 1.44 20.89 -25.28
C TRP A 330 1.44 22.32 -24.69
N PRO A 331 2.16 23.28 -25.30
CA PRO A 331 2.38 24.62 -24.72
C PRO A 331 1.13 25.35 -24.22
N PRO A 332 0.00 25.38 -24.92
CA PRO A 332 -1.23 25.98 -24.41
C PRO A 332 -1.82 25.34 -23.17
N ALA A 333 -1.51 24.06 -22.90
CA ALA A 333 -1.94 23.36 -21.68
C ALA A 333 -1.07 23.68 -20.45
N PHE A 334 0.01 24.47 -20.62
CA PHE A 334 0.93 24.80 -19.51
C PHE A 334 0.23 25.60 -18.39
N VAL A 335 -0.81 26.37 -18.71
CA VAL A 335 -1.66 27.04 -17.71
C VAL A 335 -2.27 26.04 -16.72
N LYS A 336 -2.66 24.84 -17.18
CA LYS A 336 -3.18 23.79 -16.31
C LYS A 336 -2.10 23.24 -15.38
N VAL A 337 -0.86 23.16 -15.85
CA VAL A 337 0.28 22.76 -15.04
C VAL A 337 0.54 23.80 -13.96
N LEU A 338 0.54 25.10 -14.31
CA LEU A 338 0.67 26.18 -13.33
C LEU A 338 -0.39 26.09 -12.24
N LYS A 339 -1.66 25.86 -12.60
CA LYS A 339 -2.75 25.71 -11.62
C LYS A 339 -2.57 24.50 -10.70
N SER A 340 -2.10 23.37 -11.23
CA SER A 340 -1.98 22.12 -10.44
C SER A 340 -0.67 22.02 -9.67
N CYS A 341 0.42 22.59 -10.18
CA CYS A 341 1.77 22.43 -9.62
C CYS A 341 2.34 23.73 -9.03
N ALA A 342 1.53 24.81 -8.94
CA ALA A 342 2.02 26.13 -8.45
C ALA A 342 2.81 26.02 -7.14
N ALA A 343 2.39 25.17 -6.22
CA ALA A 343 3.04 25.00 -4.93
C ALA A 343 4.36 24.19 -4.97
N VAL A 344 4.80 23.78 -6.15
CA VAL A 344 6.06 23.02 -6.38
C VAL A 344 6.79 23.64 -7.57
N PRO A 345 7.43 24.81 -7.39
CA PRO A 345 8.04 25.60 -8.47
C PRO A 345 9.12 24.82 -9.21
N GLU A 346 9.83 23.90 -8.57
CA GLU A 346 10.86 23.07 -9.17
C GLU A 346 10.31 22.20 -10.33
N VAL A 347 9.07 21.73 -10.19
CA VAL A 347 8.39 20.98 -11.28
C VAL A 347 8.14 21.87 -12.49
N ILE A 348 7.68 23.09 -12.23
CA ILE A 348 7.41 24.09 -13.27
C ILE A 348 8.72 24.48 -13.96
N GLU A 349 9.78 24.71 -13.19
CA GLU A 349 11.11 25.03 -13.69
C GLU A 349 11.64 23.96 -14.64
N VAL A 350 11.65 22.69 -14.20
CA VAL A 350 12.11 21.56 -14.99
C VAL A 350 11.35 21.44 -16.31
N LEU A 351 10.01 21.56 -16.25
CA LEU A 351 9.18 21.53 -17.46
C LEU A 351 9.47 22.72 -18.37
N PHE A 352 9.43 23.94 -17.86
CA PHE A 352 9.65 25.16 -18.64
C PHE A 352 11.02 25.14 -19.30
N ASN A 353 12.03 24.71 -18.58
CA ASN A 353 13.40 24.59 -19.09
C ASN A 353 13.58 23.46 -20.12
N SER A 354 12.62 22.60 -20.31
CA SER A 354 12.66 21.58 -21.35
C SER A 354 12.29 22.08 -22.73
N TYR A 355 11.59 23.24 -22.85
CA TYR A 355 11.23 23.82 -24.12
C TYR A 355 12.34 24.78 -24.62
N SER A 356 12.53 24.85 -25.94
CA SER A 356 13.43 25.86 -26.52
C SER A 356 12.88 27.26 -26.34
N GLN A 357 11.59 27.40 -26.55
CA GLN A 357 10.85 28.65 -26.35
C GLN A 357 9.37 28.28 -26.09
N ILE A 358 8.77 28.95 -25.14
CA ILE A 358 7.35 28.89 -24.87
C ILE A 358 6.87 30.28 -24.51
N PRO A 359 5.82 30.81 -25.18
CA PRO A 359 5.33 32.16 -24.90
C PRO A 359 4.68 32.19 -23.52
N VAL A 360 5.17 33.09 -22.68
CA VAL A 360 4.54 33.38 -21.39
C VAL A 360 3.37 34.33 -21.65
N SER A 361 2.17 33.91 -21.36
CA SER A 361 0.94 34.69 -21.49
C SER A 361 0.52 35.34 -20.18
N GLN A 362 -0.30 36.40 -20.28
CA GLN A 362 -0.84 37.07 -19.10
C GLN A 362 -1.69 36.13 -18.22
N GLU A 363 -2.35 35.13 -18.83
CA GLU A 363 -3.12 34.10 -18.12
C GLU A 363 -2.28 33.27 -17.14
N TRP A 364 -0.95 33.25 -17.31
CA TRP A 364 -0.05 32.53 -16.42
C TRP A 364 0.03 33.19 -15.04
N ALA A 365 0.01 34.51 -14.97
CA ALA A 365 -0.02 35.25 -13.71
C ALA A 365 -1.33 34.96 -12.93
N GLU A 366 -2.46 34.94 -13.65
CA GLU A 366 -3.78 34.62 -13.07
C GLU A 366 -3.91 33.15 -12.63
N ALA A 367 -3.11 32.25 -13.20
CA ALA A 367 -3.14 30.82 -12.90
C ALA A 367 -2.47 30.47 -11.58
N VAL A 368 -1.61 31.34 -11.04
CA VAL A 368 -0.87 31.14 -9.79
C VAL A 368 -1.62 31.81 -8.64
N PRO A 369 -2.03 31.08 -7.58
CA PRO A 369 -2.66 31.70 -6.42
C PRO A 369 -1.73 32.70 -5.74
N GLU A 370 -2.27 33.83 -5.31
CA GLU A 370 -1.49 34.94 -4.70
C GLU A 370 -0.65 34.50 -3.51
N GLU A 371 -1.20 33.65 -2.65
CA GLU A 371 -0.49 33.12 -1.46
C GLU A 371 0.74 32.30 -1.87
N VAL A 372 0.62 31.50 -2.94
CA VAL A 372 1.71 30.68 -3.46
C VAL A 372 2.74 31.55 -4.19
N PHE A 373 2.28 32.58 -4.89
CA PHE A 373 3.16 33.55 -5.53
C PHE A 373 4.06 34.23 -4.49
N GLN A 374 3.49 34.71 -3.38
CA GLN A 374 4.25 35.34 -2.30
C GLN A 374 5.25 34.39 -1.62
N GLN A 375 4.88 33.12 -1.46
CA GLN A 375 5.78 32.10 -0.90
C GLN A 375 7.00 31.83 -1.79
N HIS A 376 6.85 31.93 -3.10
CA HIS A 376 7.88 31.60 -4.12
C HIS A 376 8.16 32.78 -5.03
N GLN A 377 8.08 34.01 -4.51
CA GLN A 377 8.15 35.25 -5.26
C GLN A 377 9.35 35.33 -6.22
N PRO A 378 10.62 35.04 -5.84
CA PRO A 378 11.76 35.14 -6.73
C PRO A 378 11.65 34.24 -7.98
N PHE A 379 11.06 33.06 -7.81
CA PHE A 379 10.84 32.12 -8.90
C PHE A 379 9.79 32.64 -9.88
N TYR A 380 8.63 33.08 -9.39
CA TYR A 380 7.54 33.52 -10.23
C TYR A 380 7.83 34.87 -10.92
N GLU A 381 8.54 35.77 -10.25
CA GLU A 381 9.02 37.00 -10.88
C GLU A 381 9.98 36.70 -12.05
N SER A 382 10.92 35.76 -11.87
CA SER A 382 11.82 35.35 -12.93
C SER A 382 11.09 34.68 -14.09
N LEU A 383 10.10 33.83 -13.83
CA LEU A 383 9.30 33.12 -14.82
C LEU A 383 8.44 34.10 -15.63
N LEU A 384 7.68 34.96 -14.97
CA LEU A 384 6.76 35.90 -15.59
C LEU A 384 7.50 37.05 -16.27
N GLY A 385 8.66 37.44 -15.77
CA GLY A 385 9.54 38.42 -16.36
C GLY A 385 10.09 38.03 -17.74
N LEU A 386 10.00 36.77 -18.14
CA LEU A 386 10.35 36.29 -19.47
C LEU A 386 9.25 36.56 -20.52
N ALA A 387 8.12 37.17 -20.13
CA ALA A 387 7.06 37.51 -21.07
C ALA A 387 7.59 38.46 -22.18
N GLY A 388 7.46 38.05 -23.45
CA GLY A 388 7.91 38.82 -24.60
C GLY A 388 9.44 38.89 -24.78
N SER A 389 10.23 38.21 -23.94
CA SER A 389 11.69 38.16 -24.04
C SER A 389 12.19 36.92 -24.76
N ALA A 390 13.34 37.00 -25.43
CA ALA A 390 14.03 35.84 -25.97
C ALA A 390 14.80 35.15 -24.85
N ARG A 391 14.86 33.82 -24.91
CA ARG A 391 15.66 33.01 -23.97
C ARG A 391 17.16 33.28 -24.17
N CYS A 392 17.93 33.23 -23.11
CA CYS A 392 19.37 33.43 -23.15
C CYS A 392 20.07 32.38 -24.02
N LEU A 393 21.23 32.70 -24.54
CA LEU A 393 22.03 31.83 -25.42
C LEU A 393 22.34 30.47 -24.73
N GLN A 394 22.64 30.50 -23.45
CA GLN A 394 22.94 29.30 -22.68
C GLN A 394 21.76 28.32 -22.70
N HIS A 395 20.53 28.81 -22.53
CA HIS A 395 19.32 28.01 -22.63
C HIS A 395 19.10 27.43 -24.04
N LEU A 396 19.32 28.25 -25.09
CA LEU A 396 19.18 27.78 -26.46
C LEU A 396 20.19 26.69 -26.79
N CYS A 397 21.45 26.83 -26.33
CA CYS A 397 22.46 25.77 -26.42
C CYS A 397 22.03 24.48 -25.71
N ARG A 398 21.49 24.60 -24.48
CA ARG A 398 20.94 23.47 -23.77
C ARG A 398 19.85 22.74 -24.59
N SER A 399 18.92 23.50 -25.14
CA SER A 399 17.83 22.96 -25.94
C SER A 399 18.35 22.27 -27.21
N ALA A 400 19.34 22.85 -27.91
CA ALA A 400 19.96 22.24 -29.08
C ALA A 400 20.67 20.92 -28.75
N VAL A 401 21.48 20.89 -27.68
CA VAL A 401 22.16 19.67 -27.23
C VAL A 401 21.15 18.58 -26.89
N ARG A 402 20.12 18.90 -26.10
CA ARG A 402 19.09 17.94 -25.71
C ARG A 402 18.29 17.44 -26.91
N THR A 403 17.97 18.26 -27.87
CA THR A 403 17.29 17.86 -29.10
C THR A 403 18.13 16.89 -29.91
N HIS A 404 19.45 17.14 -30.01
CA HIS A 404 20.38 16.24 -30.70
C HIS A 404 20.51 14.88 -29.99
N LEU A 405 20.57 14.86 -28.67
CA LEU A 405 20.69 13.62 -27.87
C LEU A 405 19.38 12.83 -27.76
N GLY A 406 18.22 13.50 -27.89
CA GLY A 406 16.90 12.91 -27.84
C GLY A 406 16.62 12.17 -26.53
N SER A 407 16.10 10.94 -26.62
CA SER A 407 15.80 10.09 -25.46
C SER A 407 17.03 9.61 -24.70
N ARG A 408 18.23 9.78 -25.25
CA ARG A 408 19.49 9.33 -24.64
C ARG A 408 20.16 10.38 -23.76
N CYS A 409 19.48 11.50 -23.43
CA CYS A 409 20.04 12.52 -22.54
C CYS A 409 20.51 11.90 -21.20
N HIS A 410 19.73 11.01 -20.61
CA HIS A 410 20.04 10.32 -19.34
C HIS A 410 21.35 9.52 -19.37
N SER A 411 21.74 8.97 -20.51
CA SER A 411 22.92 8.10 -20.65
C SER A 411 24.13 8.83 -21.23
N LEU A 412 23.92 9.80 -22.12
CA LEU A 412 25.01 10.45 -22.84
C LEU A 412 25.53 11.73 -22.15
N ILE A 413 24.66 12.53 -21.52
CA ILE A 413 25.09 13.75 -20.85
C ILE A 413 26.10 13.46 -19.73
N PRO A 414 25.94 12.44 -18.87
CA PRO A 414 26.93 12.12 -17.85
C PRO A 414 28.33 11.76 -18.40
N LEU A 415 28.39 11.30 -19.64
CA LEU A 415 29.66 10.91 -20.30
C LEU A 415 30.35 12.09 -21.01
N LEU A 416 29.70 13.24 -21.12
CA LEU A 416 30.31 14.41 -21.74
C LEU A 416 31.46 14.94 -20.86
N PRO A 417 32.59 15.35 -21.45
CA PRO A 417 33.72 15.93 -20.74
C PRO A 417 33.45 17.35 -20.30
N LEU A 418 32.42 17.58 -19.52
CA LEU A 418 31.93 18.86 -19.04
C LEU A 418 32.02 18.93 -17.50
N PRO A 419 32.20 20.15 -16.93
CA PRO A 419 32.02 20.35 -15.50
C PRO A 419 30.65 19.86 -15.00
N GLU A 420 30.58 19.43 -13.73
CA GLU A 420 29.35 18.89 -13.12
C GLU A 420 28.18 19.85 -13.22
N ALA A 421 28.40 21.13 -12.92
CA ALA A 421 27.36 22.16 -13.03
C ALA A 421 26.76 22.30 -14.44
N LEU A 422 27.56 22.10 -15.51
CA LEU A 422 27.03 22.08 -16.86
C LEU A 422 26.30 20.81 -17.23
N ARG A 423 26.72 19.66 -16.68
CA ARG A 423 26.00 18.41 -16.85
C ARG A 423 24.64 18.48 -16.16
N ASP A 424 24.58 19.01 -14.94
CA ASP A 424 23.34 19.21 -14.17
C ASP A 424 22.40 20.18 -14.89
N PHE A 425 22.94 21.27 -15.41
CA PHE A 425 22.18 22.21 -16.24
C PHE A 425 21.59 21.54 -17.49
N LEU A 426 22.37 20.69 -18.19
CA LEU A 426 21.88 19.91 -19.33
C LEU A 426 20.85 18.87 -18.95
N LEU A 427 20.92 18.30 -17.75
CA LEU A 427 19.99 17.33 -17.20
C LEU A 427 18.72 17.96 -16.59
N LEU A 428 18.57 19.28 -16.67
CA LEU A 428 17.44 20.04 -16.13
C LEU A 428 17.37 20.06 -14.60
N GLU A 429 18.51 20.06 -13.90
CA GLU A 429 18.50 20.29 -12.45
C GLU A 429 17.93 21.68 -12.14
N PRO A 430 16.97 21.80 -11.20
CA PRO A 430 16.40 23.09 -10.83
C PRO A 430 17.43 24.04 -10.21
N GLN A 431 17.39 25.29 -10.62
CA GLN A 431 18.27 26.35 -10.14
C GLN A 431 17.57 27.33 -9.17
N GLY A 432 16.25 27.19 -9.03
CA GLY A 432 15.40 28.07 -8.23
C GLY A 432 15.02 29.39 -8.94
N VAL A 433 15.57 29.63 -10.11
CA VAL A 433 15.25 30.79 -10.99
C VAL A 433 15.26 30.36 -12.46
N VAL A 434 14.40 30.97 -13.25
CA VAL A 434 14.34 30.68 -14.69
C VAL A 434 15.22 31.70 -15.46
N LEU A 435 16.17 31.18 -16.25
CA LEU A 435 17.11 31.96 -17.03
C LEU A 435 16.66 32.18 -18.47
#